data_85b943076b39695610a64cc21c8c9b6f
#
_entry.id   85b943076b39695610a64cc21c8c9b6f
#
_cell.length_a   1.000
_cell.length_b   1.000
_cell.length_c   1.000
_cell.angle_alpha   90.00
_cell.angle_beta   90.00
_cell.angle_gamma   90.00
#
_symmetry.space_group_name_H-M   'P 1'
#
loop_
_entity.id
_entity.type
_entity.pdbx_description
1 polymer ?
#
loop_
_entity_poly.entity_id
_entity_poly.type
_entity_poly.pdbx_seq_one_letter_code
_entity_poly.pdbx_strand_id
1 'polypeptide(L)'
;MATIDLGKIKFNWRGTYAGGTAYVPDDVVYYMDGSVGSSYMCVANTTGNAPSSGGTLHASWEYLAKGQATSPTTTQGDLIVRGASADERLAIGTAGKALKVNASANGLEYGTAGRILQLVTNEKGDVVSVSGQNNGSSFADLTGINVTITPTVASSKIHVQVCLGKVSHGGNSTGVRFTRSVAGGSATVIKVSTNPQSRKAVSTNIYGSGVINTGHAQGFNYQFIDTPSYSVGQAIVYQMQILTEGAGNFVVNRTEDDGNNGNIYYARAFSTITAMEVSA
;
A
#
# COMPACT_ATOMS: atom_id res chain seq x y z
N MET A 1 -16.65 -67.30 42.24
CA MET A 1 -16.60 -66.25 41.17
C MET A 1 -16.08 -66.92 39.93
N ALA A 2 -16.84 -66.93 38.86
CA ALA A 2 -16.35 -67.45 37.57
C ALA A 2 -15.42 -66.41 36.96
N THR A 3 -14.18 -66.78 36.71
CA THR A 3 -13.18 -65.93 36.01
C THR A 3 -13.50 -66.08 34.53
N ILE A 4 -13.94 -64.99 33.88
CA ILE A 4 -14.06 -64.97 32.42
C ILE A 4 -12.65 -64.66 31.88
N ASP A 5 -12.04 -65.67 31.25
CA ASP A 5 -10.82 -65.47 30.48
C ASP A 5 -11.22 -64.85 29.11
N LEU A 6 -10.97 -63.55 28.96
CA LEU A 6 -11.30 -62.87 27.72
C LEU A 6 -10.35 -63.16 26.57
N GLY A 7 -9.38 -64.04 26.77
CA GLY A 7 -8.37 -64.38 25.74
C GLY A 7 -7.59 -63.10 25.32
N LYS A 8 -6.55 -63.28 24.50
CA LYS A 8 -5.86 -62.18 23.88
C LYS A 8 -6.70 -61.66 22.73
N ILE A 9 -7.23 -60.46 22.84
CA ILE A 9 -7.85 -59.75 21.71
C ILE A 9 -6.76 -59.58 20.66
N LYS A 10 -6.88 -60.27 19.54
CA LYS A 10 -5.87 -60.30 18.49
C LYS A 10 -6.52 -59.79 17.19
N PHE A 11 -6.23 -58.55 16.82
CA PHE A 11 -6.60 -58.08 15.49
C PHE A 11 -5.85 -58.87 14.42
N ASN A 12 -6.55 -59.22 13.34
CA ASN A 12 -5.95 -59.92 12.22
C ASN A 12 -5.49 -58.92 11.17
N TRP A 13 -4.19 -58.57 11.20
CA TRP A 13 -3.62 -57.64 10.23
C TRP A 13 -3.54 -58.27 8.83
N ARG A 14 -4.27 -57.70 7.85
CA ARG A 14 -4.39 -58.19 6.47
C ARG A 14 -3.56 -57.37 5.46
N GLY A 15 -2.79 -56.40 5.92
CA GLY A 15 -2.01 -55.51 5.04
C GLY A 15 -2.86 -54.41 4.40
N THR A 16 -2.51 -54.03 3.17
CA THR A 16 -3.27 -53.04 2.42
C THR A 16 -4.58 -53.64 1.90
N TYR A 17 -5.66 -52.89 1.98
CA TYR A 17 -6.97 -53.29 1.46
C TYR A 17 -6.87 -53.71 -0.03
N ALA A 18 -7.53 -54.82 -0.39
CA ALA A 18 -7.67 -55.28 -1.77
C ALA A 18 -9.13 -55.59 -2.06
N GLY A 19 -9.74 -54.95 -3.06
CA GLY A 19 -11.17 -55.03 -3.35
C GLY A 19 -11.70 -56.42 -3.67
N GLY A 20 -10.88 -57.34 -4.14
CA GLY A 20 -11.24 -58.74 -4.42
C GLY A 20 -11.17 -59.67 -3.20
N THR A 21 -10.71 -59.22 -2.04
CA THR A 21 -10.52 -60.00 -0.84
C THR A 21 -11.79 -59.97 0.03
N ALA A 22 -12.20 -61.14 0.55
CA ALA A 22 -13.23 -61.19 1.57
C ALA A 22 -12.62 -60.88 2.94
N TYR A 23 -13.27 -59.96 3.68
CA TYR A 23 -12.90 -59.56 5.04
C TYR A 23 -13.99 -59.95 6.00
N VAL A 24 -13.57 -60.31 7.19
CA VAL A 24 -14.49 -60.69 8.30
C VAL A 24 -14.22 -59.78 9.52
N PRO A 25 -15.12 -59.74 10.51
CA PRO A 25 -14.86 -58.98 11.72
C PRO A 25 -13.50 -59.27 12.35
N ASP A 26 -12.90 -58.21 12.91
CA ASP A 26 -11.53 -58.19 13.47
C ASP A 26 -10.37 -58.22 12.44
N ASP A 27 -10.66 -58.31 11.13
CA ASP A 27 -9.65 -58.05 10.10
C ASP A 27 -9.30 -56.56 10.09
N VAL A 28 -7.97 -56.27 10.10
CA VAL A 28 -7.49 -54.88 10.07
C VAL A 28 -6.71 -54.66 8.78
N VAL A 29 -7.01 -53.56 8.10
CA VAL A 29 -6.35 -53.19 6.84
C VAL A 29 -5.84 -51.75 6.90
N TYR A 30 -4.82 -51.46 6.10
CA TYR A 30 -4.46 -50.10 5.74
C TYR A 30 -5.15 -49.76 4.40
N TYR A 31 -5.70 -48.55 4.33
CA TYR A 31 -6.30 -48.05 3.09
C TYR A 31 -6.05 -46.57 2.91
N MET A 32 -5.77 -46.17 1.65
CA MET A 32 -5.63 -44.77 1.24
C MET A 32 -6.93 -44.28 0.65
N ASP A 33 -7.56 -43.32 1.31
CA ASP A 33 -8.71 -42.58 0.79
C ASP A 33 -8.24 -41.20 0.32
N GLY A 34 -8.05 -41.07 -0.99
CA GLY A 34 -7.37 -39.90 -1.56
C GLY A 34 -5.93 -39.80 -1.07
N SER A 35 -5.59 -38.73 -0.34
CA SER A 35 -4.25 -38.51 0.25
C SER A 35 -4.16 -38.94 1.71
N VAL A 36 -5.25 -39.51 2.30
CA VAL A 36 -5.29 -39.84 3.71
C VAL A 36 -5.19 -41.36 3.90
N GLY A 37 -4.04 -41.83 4.43
CA GLY A 37 -3.85 -43.22 4.80
C GLY A 37 -4.36 -43.47 6.21
N SER A 38 -5.24 -44.46 6.40
CA SER A 38 -5.82 -44.84 7.70
C SER A 38 -5.79 -46.36 7.87
N SER A 39 -5.85 -46.82 9.12
CA SER A 39 -6.08 -48.20 9.46
C SER A 39 -7.55 -48.39 9.82
N TYR A 40 -8.12 -49.45 9.28
CA TYR A 40 -9.54 -49.75 9.45
C TYR A 40 -9.73 -51.17 9.98
N MET A 41 -10.73 -51.35 10.81
CA MET A 41 -11.15 -52.64 11.32
C MET A 41 -12.47 -53.05 10.65
N CYS A 42 -12.53 -54.24 10.13
CA CYS A 42 -13.78 -54.81 9.61
C CYS A 42 -14.72 -55.14 10.76
N VAL A 43 -15.95 -54.69 10.67
CA VAL A 43 -17.01 -54.94 11.70
C VAL A 43 -18.16 -55.79 11.17
N ALA A 44 -18.24 -56.02 9.85
CA ALA A 44 -19.20 -56.91 9.22
C ALA A 44 -18.61 -57.53 7.97
N ASN A 45 -18.93 -58.79 7.66
CA ASN A 45 -18.42 -59.48 6.46
C ASN A 45 -18.63 -58.62 5.22
N THR A 46 -17.55 -58.45 4.47
CA THR A 46 -17.58 -57.62 3.26
C THR A 46 -16.58 -58.09 2.21
N THR A 47 -16.93 -57.85 0.94
CA THR A 47 -16.07 -58.08 -0.21
C THR A 47 -16.35 -56.96 -1.22
N GLY A 48 -15.33 -56.34 -1.78
CA GLY A 48 -15.48 -55.31 -2.81
C GLY A 48 -15.81 -53.89 -2.25
N ASN A 49 -16.06 -53.74 -0.98
CA ASN A 49 -16.39 -52.47 -0.37
C ASN A 49 -15.17 -51.85 0.29
N ALA A 50 -14.66 -50.75 -0.29
CA ALA A 50 -13.56 -50.03 0.27
C ALA A 50 -13.90 -49.46 1.65
N PRO A 51 -12.93 -49.36 2.60
CA PRO A 51 -13.19 -48.88 3.96
C PRO A 51 -13.77 -47.49 4.02
N SER A 52 -13.36 -46.59 3.13
CA SER A 52 -13.93 -45.23 3.01
C SER A 52 -13.86 -44.71 1.58
N SER A 53 -14.65 -43.70 1.28
CA SER A 53 -14.62 -42.99 0.01
C SER A 53 -14.92 -41.51 0.23
N GLY A 54 -13.95 -40.63 -0.14
CA GLY A 54 -14.06 -39.19 0.08
C GLY A 54 -14.27 -38.80 1.55
N GLY A 55 -13.67 -39.56 2.48
CA GLY A 55 -13.81 -39.34 3.93
C GLY A 55 -15.04 -39.95 4.56
N THR A 56 -15.97 -40.54 3.76
CA THR A 56 -17.19 -41.23 4.26
C THR A 56 -16.85 -42.70 4.51
N LEU A 57 -17.05 -43.14 5.74
CA LEU A 57 -16.80 -44.51 6.18
C LEU A 57 -17.90 -45.45 5.64
N HIS A 58 -17.49 -46.63 5.12
CA HIS A 58 -18.44 -47.67 4.74
C HIS A 58 -18.93 -48.44 5.98
N ALA A 59 -20.22 -48.84 5.99
CA ALA A 59 -20.86 -49.46 7.15
C ALA A 59 -20.22 -50.76 7.66
N SER A 60 -19.43 -51.46 6.84
CA SER A 60 -18.70 -52.65 7.27
C SER A 60 -17.31 -52.38 7.89
N TRP A 61 -16.96 -51.14 8.05
CA TRP A 61 -15.64 -50.74 8.55
C TRP A 61 -15.72 -49.68 9.64
N GLU A 62 -14.79 -49.71 10.56
CA GLU A 62 -14.54 -48.66 11.54
C GLU A 62 -13.07 -48.22 11.49
N TYR A 63 -12.81 -46.95 11.88
CA TYR A 63 -11.44 -46.49 12.04
C TYR A 63 -10.79 -47.15 13.26
N LEU A 64 -9.69 -47.86 13.04
CA LEU A 64 -8.80 -48.24 14.13
C LEU A 64 -7.81 -47.10 14.44
N ALA A 65 -7.29 -46.47 13.38
CA ALA A 65 -6.46 -45.27 13.47
C ALA A 65 -6.74 -44.38 12.25
N LYS A 66 -7.32 -43.24 12.47
CA LYS A 66 -7.59 -42.27 11.41
C LYS A 66 -6.33 -41.49 11.09
N GLY A 67 -5.91 -41.57 9.86
CA GLY A 67 -4.82 -40.73 9.36
C GLY A 67 -5.23 -39.26 9.24
N GLN A 68 -4.27 -38.41 9.20
CA GLN A 68 -4.46 -36.99 8.97
C GLN A 68 -4.03 -36.67 7.54
N ALA A 69 -4.73 -35.77 6.88
CA ALA A 69 -4.30 -35.26 5.59
C ALA A 69 -2.90 -34.64 5.73
N THR A 70 -2.03 -34.90 4.74
CA THR A 70 -0.73 -34.23 4.70
C THR A 70 -0.94 -32.72 4.61
N SER A 71 -0.12 -31.98 5.37
CA SER A 71 -0.17 -30.53 5.29
C SER A 71 0.00 -30.05 3.85
N PRO A 72 -0.83 -29.15 3.35
CA PRO A 72 -0.67 -28.60 2.01
C PRO A 72 0.54 -27.67 1.89
N THR A 73 1.16 -27.25 3.01
CA THR A 73 2.32 -26.36 3.02
C THR A 73 3.57 -27.10 2.52
N THR A 74 4.37 -26.44 1.69
CA THR A 74 5.59 -27.01 1.09
C THR A 74 6.84 -26.16 1.32
N THR A 75 6.65 -24.91 1.76
CA THR A 75 7.72 -23.92 1.92
C THR A 75 7.57 -23.20 3.24
N GLN A 76 8.69 -22.84 3.86
CA GLN A 76 8.67 -22.01 5.08
C GLN A 76 7.92 -20.70 4.83
N GLY A 77 7.00 -20.37 5.73
CA GLY A 77 6.15 -19.16 5.64
C GLY A 77 4.85 -19.36 4.87
N ASP A 78 4.58 -20.53 4.31
CA ASP A 78 3.27 -20.87 3.76
C ASP A 78 2.18 -20.84 4.85
N LEU A 79 0.98 -20.47 4.46
CA LEU A 79 -0.21 -20.51 5.31
C LEU A 79 -1.17 -21.60 4.82
N ILE A 80 -1.92 -22.17 5.76
CA ILE A 80 -3.09 -22.98 5.44
C ILE A 80 -4.31 -22.08 5.54
N VAL A 81 -5.07 -22.00 4.47
CA VAL A 81 -6.31 -21.22 4.40
C VAL A 81 -7.48 -22.11 4.02
N ARG A 82 -8.69 -21.76 4.47
CA ARG A 82 -9.87 -22.46 4.04
C ARG A 82 -10.23 -22.03 2.63
N GLY A 83 -10.15 -22.94 1.67
CA GLY A 83 -10.68 -22.78 0.32
C GLY A 83 -12.18 -23.10 0.25
N ALA A 84 -12.72 -23.17 -0.95
CA ALA A 84 -14.16 -23.41 -1.17
C ALA A 84 -14.62 -24.77 -0.65
N SER A 85 -13.80 -25.81 -0.78
CA SER A 85 -14.16 -27.19 -0.41
C SER A 85 -13.18 -27.87 0.56
N ALA A 86 -11.92 -27.42 0.60
CA ALA A 86 -10.85 -28.01 1.40
C ALA A 86 -9.92 -26.94 1.95
N ASP A 87 -9.02 -27.34 2.86
CA ASP A 87 -7.91 -26.53 3.29
C ASP A 87 -6.87 -26.48 2.18
N GLU A 88 -6.40 -25.28 1.86
CA GLU A 88 -5.50 -25.00 0.73
C GLU A 88 -4.23 -24.30 1.21
N ARG A 89 -3.19 -24.41 0.40
CA ARG A 89 -1.95 -23.69 0.60
C ARG A 89 -2.08 -22.27 0.07
N LEU A 90 -1.83 -21.28 0.90
CA LEU A 90 -1.46 -19.96 0.46
C LEU A 90 0.06 -19.83 0.54
N ALA A 91 0.73 -19.85 -0.61
CA ALA A 91 2.18 -19.70 -0.67
C ALA A 91 2.62 -18.37 -0.06
N ILE A 92 3.81 -18.36 0.58
CA ILE A 92 4.39 -17.12 1.11
C ILE A 92 4.45 -16.06 0.02
N GLY A 93 4.04 -14.83 0.35
CA GLY A 93 4.08 -13.68 -0.55
C GLY A 93 5.51 -13.16 -0.78
N THR A 94 5.66 -12.30 -1.78
CA THR A 94 6.91 -11.57 -2.02
C THR A 94 7.18 -10.53 -0.91
N ALA A 95 8.45 -10.23 -0.68
CA ALA A 95 8.85 -9.19 0.28
C ALA A 95 8.11 -7.87 0.05
N GLY A 96 7.67 -7.22 1.14
CA GLY A 96 6.92 -5.97 1.10
C GLY A 96 5.41 -6.10 0.78
N LYS A 97 4.90 -7.32 0.65
CA LYS A 97 3.45 -7.55 0.52
C LYS A 97 2.81 -7.89 1.86
N ALA A 98 1.61 -7.41 2.07
CA ALA A 98 0.79 -7.73 3.23
C ALA A 98 -0.28 -8.75 2.87
N LEU A 99 -0.63 -9.60 3.83
CA LEU A 99 -1.80 -10.46 3.73
C LEU A 99 -3.07 -9.61 3.85
N LYS A 100 -3.97 -9.77 2.90
CA LYS A 100 -5.24 -9.03 2.86
C LYS A 100 -6.38 -9.91 2.36
N VAL A 101 -7.61 -9.48 2.56
CA VAL A 101 -8.78 -10.06 1.92
C VAL A 101 -8.75 -9.73 0.43
N ASN A 102 -9.03 -10.72 -0.42
CA ASN A 102 -9.09 -10.52 -1.88
C ASN A 102 -10.31 -9.66 -2.30
N ALA A 103 -10.33 -9.19 -3.55
CA ALA A 103 -11.37 -8.30 -4.06
C ALA A 103 -12.79 -8.91 -4.02
N SER A 104 -12.91 -10.25 -4.08
CA SER A 104 -14.18 -10.97 -4.02
C SER A 104 -14.66 -11.24 -2.59
N ALA A 105 -13.91 -10.85 -1.56
CA ALA A 105 -14.18 -11.06 -0.14
C ALA A 105 -14.43 -12.54 0.25
N ASN A 106 -13.83 -13.48 -0.49
CA ASN A 106 -14.00 -14.91 -0.29
C ASN A 106 -12.69 -15.67 0.00
N GLY A 107 -11.58 -14.96 0.17
CA GLY A 107 -10.28 -15.55 0.45
C GLY A 107 -9.22 -14.52 0.83
N LEU A 108 -8.03 -15.03 1.07
CA LEU A 108 -6.86 -14.22 1.40
C LEU A 108 -5.90 -14.17 0.21
N GLU A 109 -5.22 -13.04 0.05
CA GLU A 109 -4.15 -12.85 -0.94
C GLU A 109 -3.05 -11.94 -0.38
N TYR A 110 -1.86 -12.00 -0.97
CA TYR A 110 -0.82 -11.02 -0.69
C TYR A 110 -0.94 -9.84 -1.66
N GLY A 111 -0.99 -8.65 -1.14
CA GLY A 111 -1.07 -7.42 -1.93
C GLY A 111 -0.26 -6.28 -1.32
N THR A 112 -0.25 -5.14 -1.99
CA THR A 112 0.43 -3.95 -1.49
C THR A 112 -0.20 -3.51 -0.17
N ALA A 113 0.64 -3.33 0.86
CA ALA A 113 0.21 -2.83 2.16
C ALA A 113 0.01 -1.32 2.10
N GLY A 114 -1.12 -0.86 2.65
CA GLY A 114 -1.40 0.56 2.82
C GLY A 114 -1.80 1.30 1.54
N ARG A 115 -2.28 2.53 1.73
CA ARG A 115 -2.64 3.42 0.62
C ARG A 115 -1.48 4.33 0.20
N ILE A 116 -0.55 4.64 1.11
CA ILE A 116 0.66 5.40 0.80
C ILE A 116 1.76 4.38 0.45
N LEU A 117 2.22 4.40 -0.79
CA LEU A 117 3.21 3.46 -1.32
C LEU A 117 4.63 3.97 -1.13
N GLN A 118 4.81 5.29 -1.26
CA GLN A 118 6.07 5.98 -0.98
C GLN A 118 5.81 7.44 -0.62
N LEU A 119 6.77 8.03 0.05
CA LEU A 119 6.81 9.43 0.41
C LEU A 119 8.19 9.97 0.05
N VAL A 120 8.23 11.09 -0.67
CA VAL A 120 9.45 11.80 -1.03
C VAL A 120 9.30 13.25 -0.61
N THR A 121 10.27 13.76 0.13
CA THR A 121 10.29 15.16 0.58
C THR A 121 11.55 15.84 0.08
N ASN A 122 11.40 17.04 -0.45
CA ASN A 122 12.50 17.96 -0.68
C ASN A 122 12.47 19.06 0.38
N GLU A 123 13.60 19.30 0.98
CA GLU A 123 13.79 20.21 2.10
C GLU A 123 14.56 21.46 1.66
N LYS A 124 14.13 22.62 2.14
CA LYS A 124 14.74 23.90 1.82
C LYS A 124 15.02 24.69 3.10
N GLY A 125 16.26 24.66 3.56
CA GLY A 125 16.71 25.36 4.76
C GLY A 125 17.31 26.74 4.48
N ASP A 126 17.84 26.97 3.28
CA ASP A 126 18.35 28.27 2.86
C ASP A 126 17.23 29.19 2.36
N VAL A 127 17.58 30.45 2.21
CA VAL A 127 16.64 31.48 1.76
C VAL A 127 16.43 31.42 0.24
N VAL A 128 15.23 31.77 -0.19
CA VAL A 128 14.92 32.02 -1.61
C VAL A 128 14.39 33.45 -1.74
N SER A 129 14.85 34.12 -2.77
CA SER A 129 14.32 35.43 -3.15
C SER A 129 13.98 35.43 -4.63
N VAL A 130 12.78 35.85 -4.96
CA VAL A 130 12.34 36.05 -6.33
C VAL A 130 12.02 37.53 -6.49
N SER A 131 12.81 38.21 -7.35
CA SER A 131 12.68 39.62 -7.62
C SER A 131 12.15 39.90 -9.01
N GLY A 132 11.72 41.13 -9.24
CA GLY A 132 11.40 41.63 -10.58
C GLY A 132 10.12 41.17 -11.23
N GLN A 133 9.18 40.58 -10.47
CA GLN A 133 7.88 40.13 -10.97
C GLN A 133 6.81 41.27 -10.95
N ASN A 134 7.24 42.52 -11.11
CA ASN A 134 6.37 43.69 -11.11
C ASN A 134 5.21 43.54 -12.11
N ASN A 135 3.97 43.54 -11.63
CA ASN A 135 2.72 43.39 -12.38
C ASN A 135 2.76 42.26 -13.40
N GLY A 136 3.36 41.16 -12.97
CA GLY A 136 3.88 40.06 -13.70
C GLY A 136 3.07 39.57 -14.90
N SER A 137 3.70 39.56 -16.02
CA SER A 137 3.20 38.86 -17.21
C SER A 137 3.43 37.34 -17.12
N SER A 138 4.41 36.88 -16.36
CA SER A 138 4.81 35.48 -16.31
C SER A 138 5.10 34.97 -14.88
N PHE A 139 4.74 33.73 -14.62
CA PHE A 139 5.11 33.04 -13.40
C PHE A 139 6.59 32.63 -13.42
N ALA A 140 7.24 32.72 -12.26
CA ALA A 140 8.61 32.27 -12.05
C ALA A 140 8.63 31.04 -11.13
N ASP A 141 9.58 30.13 -11.40
CA ASP A 141 9.83 28.99 -10.52
C ASP A 141 10.35 29.43 -9.17
N LEU A 142 9.78 28.93 -8.11
CA LEU A 142 10.30 29.08 -6.76
C LEU A 142 11.42 28.07 -6.56
N THR A 143 12.65 28.54 -6.71
CA THR A 143 13.85 27.69 -6.72
C THR A 143 13.95 26.82 -5.47
N GLY A 144 14.12 25.51 -5.66
CA GLY A 144 14.25 24.53 -4.58
C GLY A 144 12.94 24.14 -3.91
N ILE A 145 11.79 24.68 -4.33
CA ILE A 145 10.48 24.21 -3.92
C ILE A 145 9.89 23.36 -5.06
N ASN A 146 10.52 22.24 -5.28
CA ASN A 146 10.11 21.20 -6.21
C ASN A 146 10.36 19.82 -5.59
N VAL A 147 9.65 18.81 -6.07
CA VAL A 147 9.83 17.43 -5.65
C VAL A 147 9.71 16.49 -6.85
N THR A 148 10.56 15.48 -6.88
CA THR A 148 10.55 14.43 -7.90
C THR A 148 10.11 13.12 -7.26
N ILE A 149 9.08 12.50 -7.80
CA ILE A 149 8.59 11.18 -7.37
C ILE A 149 8.57 10.23 -8.59
N THR A 150 8.96 8.97 -8.37
CA THR A 150 8.91 7.93 -9.39
C THR A 150 7.90 6.87 -8.96
N PRO A 151 6.66 6.91 -9.45
CA PRO A 151 5.62 6.00 -9.01
C PRO A 151 5.97 4.53 -9.28
N THR A 152 5.60 3.68 -8.34
CA THR A 152 5.89 2.24 -8.35
C THR A 152 4.71 1.38 -8.84
N VAL A 153 3.52 1.96 -8.89
CA VAL A 153 2.29 1.28 -9.32
C VAL A 153 1.58 2.14 -10.37
N ALA A 154 1.02 1.49 -11.38
CA ALA A 154 0.24 2.18 -12.42
C ALA A 154 -1.03 2.83 -11.83
N SER A 155 -1.41 3.97 -12.39
CA SER A 155 -2.61 4.73 -12.03
C SER A 155 -2.67 5.24 -10.57
N SER A 156 -1.55 5.21 -9.85
CA SER A 156 -1.48 5.83 -8.52
C SER A 156 -1.80 7.32 -8.60
N LYS A 157 -2.38 7.84 -7.53
CA LYS A 157 -2.56 9.27 -7.32
C LYS A 157 -1.35 9.83 -6.59
N ILE A 158 -1.02 11.08 -6.84
CA ILE A 158 0.07 11.76 -6.13
C ILE A 158 -0.52 12.87 -5.27
N HIS A 159 -0.37 12.74 -3.95
CA HIS A 159 -0.69 13.82 -3.02
C HIS A 159 0.56 14.69 -2.86
N VAL A 160 0.43 15.96 -3.22
CA VAL A 160 1.50 16.95 -3.08
C VAL A 160 1.15 17.92 -1.97
N GLN A 161 2.09 18.14 -1.06
CA GLN A 161 1.97 19.08 0.04
C GLN A 161 3.16 20.02 0.07
N VAL A 162 2.91 21.31 0.16
CA VAL A 162 3.93 22.36 0.34
C VAL A 162 3.72 22.98 1.71
N CYS A 163 4.80 23.10 2.46
CA CYS A 163 4.86 23.83 3.71
C CYS A 163 6.03 24.83 3.64
N LEU A 164 5.72 26.12 3.44
CA LEU A 164 6.72 27.15 3.53
C LEU A 164 6.70 27.70 4.97
N GLY A 165 7.79 27.48 5.69
CA GLY A 165 7.86 27.86 7.11
C GLY A 165 7.75 29.36 7.35
N LYS A 166 8.21 30.14 6.37
CA LYS A 166 8.14 31.60 6.41
C LYS A 166 8.14 32.17 5.01
N VAL A 167 7.17 33.03 4.71
CA VAL A 167 7.14 33.80 3.46
C VAL A 167 6.88 35.27 3.77
N SER A 168 7.52 36.15 3.02
CA SER A 168 7.32 37.57 3.08
C SER A 168 7.33 38.16 1.67
N HIS A 169 6.58 39.22 1.45
CA HIS A 169 6.50 39.95 0.18
C HIS A 169 6.19 41.42 0.43
N GLY A 170 7.01 42.30 -0.10
CA GLY A 170 6.83 43.74 0.02
C GLY A 170 5.72 44.33 -0.85
N GLY A 171 5.09 43.55 -1.71
CA GLY A 171 4.00 43.96 -2.60
C GLY A 171 2.62 43.57 -2.08
N ASN A 172 1.62 43.62 -2.96
CA ASN A 172 0.22 43.48 -2.58
C ASN A 172 -0.27 42.02 -2.53
N SER A 173 0.09 41.22 -3.52
CA SER A 173 -0.41 39.85 -3.65
C SER A 173 0.58 38.97 -4.42
N THR A 174 0.62 37.70 -4.09
CA THR A 174 1.39 36.70 -4.81
C THR A 174 0.49 35.55 -5.22
N GLY A 175 0.30 35.38 -6.52
CA GLY A 175 -0.37 34.23 -7.09
C GLY A 175 0.55 33.00 -7.04
N VAL A 176 0.01 31.86 -6.65
CA VAL A 176 0.71 30.57 -6.59
C VAL A 176 0.08 29.61 -7.56
N ARG A 177 0.90 28.88 -8.32
CA ARG A 177 0.48 27.75 -9.12
C ARG A 177 1.51 26.64 -9.08
N PHE A 178 1.13 25.50 -9.60
CA PHE A 178 2.02 24.35 -9.72
C PHE A 178 2.15 23.91 -11.17
N THR A 179 3.32 23.43 -11.52
CA THR A 179 3.54 22.72 -12.79
C THR A 179 3.94 21.27 -12.50
N ARG A 180 3.68 20.43 -13.48
CA ARG A 180 4.09 19.03 -13.49
C ARG A 180 4.78 18.72 -14.81
N SER A 181 5.93 18.03 -14.76
CA SER A 181 6.53 17.36 -15.92
C SER A 181 6.64 15.86 -15.65
N VAL A 182 6.52 15.05 -16.69
CA VAL A 182 6.65 13.59 -16.64
C VAL A 182 7.77 13.16 -17.56
N ALA A 183 8.67 12.32 -17.08
CA ALA A 183 9.81 11.78 -17.84
C ALA A 183 10.67 12.85 -18.55
N GLY A 184 10.86 14.01 -17.91
CA GLY A 184 11.64 15.13 -18.50
C GLY A 184 10.93 15.87 -19.64
N GLY A 185 9.66 15.59 -19.90
CA GLY A 185 8.84 16.31 -20.88
C GLY A 185 8.52 17.74 -20.45
N SER A 186 7.81 18.48 -21.29
CA SER A 186 7.40 19.86 -21.05
C SER A 186 6.54 19.98 -19.79
N ALA A 187 6.81 21.03 -19.01
CA ALA A 187 6.03 21.32 -17.80
C ALA A 187 4.61 21.79 -18.16
N THR A 188 3.61 21.19 -17.55
CA THR A 188 2.20 21.53 -17.70
C THR A 188 1.69 22.18 -16.41
N VAL A 189 0.97 23.29 -16.53
CA VAL A 189 0.29 23.93 -15.40
C VAL A 189 -0.86 23.06 -14.92
N ILE A 190 -0.92 22.82 -13.62
CA ILE A 190 -1.94 21.96 -13.01
C ILE A 190 -2.64 22.65 -11.84
N LYS A 191 -3.83 22.16 -11.47
CA LYS A 191 -4.57 22.59 -10.27
C LYS A 191 -4.80 24.10 -10.19
N VAL A 192 -5.09 24.73 -11.30
CA VAL A 192 -5.50 26.13 -11.37
C VAL A 192 -6.99 26.26 -11.67
N SER A 193 -7.55 27.43 -11.36
CA SER A 193 -8.96 27.72 -11.66
C SER A 193 -9.26 27.56 -13.16
N THR A 194 -10.40 26.98 -13.47
CA THR A 194 -10.93 26.88 -14.82
C THR A 194 -11.65 28.18 -15.22
N ASN A 195 -11.55 28.55 -16.49
CA ASN A 195 -12.22 29.72 -17.08
C ASN A 195 -11.96 31.04 -16.29
N PRO A 196 -10.68 31.46 -16.11
CA PRO A 196 -10.33 32.64 -15.35
C PRO A 196 -10.78 33.96 -16.06
N GLN A 197 -11.19 33.92 -17.30
CA GLN A 197 -11.45 35.07 -18.18
C GLN A 197 -10.19 35.94 -18.31
N SER A 198 -10.26 37.22 -17.95
CA SER A 198 -9.12 38.14 -17.92
C SER A 198 -8.23 38.02 -16.67
N ARG A 199 -8.62 37.18 -15.68
CA ARG A 199 -7.89 36.99 -14.44
C ARG A 199 -6.74 36.00 -14.63
N LYS A 200 -5.75 36.10 -13.76
CA LYS A 200 -4.68 35.09 -13.74
C LYS A 200 -5.20 33.77 -13.17
N ALA A 201 -4.90 32.66 -13.84
CA ALA A 201 -5.22 31.33 -13.32
C ALA A 201 -4.18 30.91 -12.28
N VAL A 202 -4.61 30.74 -11.05
CA VAL A 202 -3.76 30.38 -9.91
C VAL A 202 -4.39 29.19 -9.15
N SER A 203 -3.56 28.47 -8.41
CA SER A 203 -4.02 27.47 -7.44
C SER A 203 -4.51 28.13 -6.18
N THR A 204 -3.80 29.18 -5.73
CA THR A 204 -4.15 30.01 -4.56
C THR A 204 -3.36 31.30 -4.59
N ASN A 205 -3.66 32.20 -3.66
CA ASN A 205 -2.92 33.42 -3.44
C ASN A 205 -2.33 33.49 -2.03
N ILE A 206 -1.16 34.11 -1.92
CA ILE A 206 -0.59 34.58 -0.66
C ILE A 206 -0.82 36.09 -0.63
N TYR A 207 -1.57 36.54 0.36
CA TYR A 207 -1.92 37.96 0.47
C TYR A 207 -0.82 38.73 1.20
N GLY A 208 -0.36 39.85 0.63
CA GLY A 208 0.75 40.63 1.15
C GLY A 208 0.37 41.93 1.84
N SER A 209 -0.81 42.47 1.52
CA SER A 209 -1.20 43.81 1.99
C SER A 209 -1.52 43.88 3.49
N GLY A 210 -0.72 44.60 4.23
CA GLY A 210 -0.96 44.93 5.64
C GLY A 210 -0.57 43.83 6.65
N VAL A 211 -0.35 42.59 6.19
CA VAL A 211 0.00 41.45 7.06
C VAL A 211 1.41 40.94 6.75
N ILE A 212 1.84 41.03 5.50
CA ILE A 212 3.16 40.60 5.06
C ILE A 212 3.88 41.79 4.43
N ASN A 213 4.38 42.66 5.27
CA ASN A 213 5.27 43.76 4.85
C ASN A 213 6.72 43.33 5.02
N THR A 214 7.65 44.25 4.76
CA THR A 214 9.09 43.99 4.82
C THR A 214 9.57 43.37 6.12
N GLY A 215 8.97 43.74 7.27
CA GLY A 215 9.31 43.22 8.60
C GLY A 215 8.44 42.04 9.07
N HIS A 216 7.42 41.62 8.32
CA HIS A 216 6.52 40.53 8.73
C HIS A 216 6.55 39.38 7.75
N ALA A 217 6.28 38.19 8.28
CA ALA A 217 6.19 36.98 7.48
C ALA A 217 5.20 35.99 8.11
N GLN A 218 4.66 35.11 7.28
CA GLN A 218 3.75 34.05 7.70
C GLN A 218 4.14 32.70 7.14
N GLY A 219 3.67 31.62 7.76
CA GLY A 219 3.72 30.28 7.16
C GLY A 219 2.72 30.17 6.02
N PHE A 220 3.02 29.35 5.04
CA PHE A 220 2.12 28.99 3.94
C PHE A 220 2.04 27.49 3.78
N ASN A 221 0.81 26.96 3.74
CA ASN A 221 0.56 25.54 3.49
C ASN A 221 -0.45 25.40 2.35
N TYR A 222 -0.16 24.50 1.43
CA TYR A 222 -1.07 24.14 0.36
C TYR A 222 -0.90 22.66 0.00
N GLN A 223 -2.01 22.01 -0.34
CA GLN A 223 -1.97 20.60 -0.75
C GLN A 223 -3.00 20.31 -1.84
N PHE A 224 -2.71 19.30 -2.63
CA PHE A 224 -3.63 18.81 -3.66
C PHE A 224 -3.33 17.35 -4.00
N ILE A 225 -4.31 16.69 -4.62
CA ILE A 225 -4.14 15.37 -5.20
C ILE A 225 -4.09 15.53 -6.72
N ASP A 226 -3.07 14.94 -7.33
CA ASP A 226 -2.93 14.86 -8.78
C ASP A 226 -3.16 13.42 -9.28
N THR A 227 -3.64 13.31 -10.52
CA THR A 227 -3.85 12.05 -11.24
C THR A 227 -3.09 12.12 -12.56
N PRO A 228 -1.76 12.03 -12.51
CA PRO A 228 -0.93 12.15 -13.71
C PRO A 228 -1.08 10.93 -14.62
N SER A 229 -0.94 11.14 -15.94
CA SER A 229 -0.72 10.04 -16.87
C SER A 229 0.78 9.76 -16.96
N TYR A 230 1.19 8.52 -16.68
CA TYR A 230 2.59 8.07 -16.68
C TYR A 230 2.68 6.55 -16.87
N SER A 231 3.87 6.08 -17.23
CA SER A 231 4.24 4.67 -17.11
C SER A 231 5.03 4.44 -15.83
N VAL A 232 4.89 3.26 -15.22
CA VAL A 232 5.64 2.90 -14.01
C VAL A 232 7.14 3.10 -14.24
N GLY A 233 7.80 3.72 -13.26
CA GLY A 233 9.22 4.05 -13.33
C GLY A 233 9.55 5.40 -13.99
N GLN A 234 8.57 6.12 -14.53
CA GLN A 234 8.79 7.48 -15.03
C GLN A 234 8.80 8.48 -13.87
N ALA A 235 9.83 9.32 -13.83
CA ALA A 235 9.91 10.40 -12.85
C ALA A 235 8.88 11.50 -13.15
N ILE A 236 8.22 11.97 -12.11
CA ILE A 236 7.26 13.09 -12.14
C ILE A 236 7.83 14.20 -11.27
N VAL A 237 8.00 15.38 -11.85
CA VAL A 237 8.48 16.57 -11.14
C VAL A 237 7.32 17.52 -10.91
N TYR A 238 7.10 17.91 -9.67
CA TYR A 238 6.21 19.00 -9.28
C TYR A 238 7.03 20.22 -8.88
N GLN A 239 6.71 21.36 -9.46
CA GLN A 239 7.38 22.63 -9.21
C GLN A 239 6.36 23.68 -8.79
N MET A 240 6.63 24.39 -7.68
CA MET A 240 5.86 25.56 -7.29
C MET A 240 6.32 26.77 -8.07
N GLN A 241 5.38 27.56 -8.60
CA GLN A 241 5.61 28.81 -9.30
C GLN A 241 4.85 29.95 -8.61
N ILE A 242 5.41 31.12 -8.67
CA ILE A 242 4.82 32.34 -8.14
C ILE A 242 4.73 33.45 -9.18
N LEU A 243 3.76 34.34 -8.98
CA LEU A 243 3.59 35.59 -9.71
C LEU A 243 3.28 36.69 -8.70
N THR A 244 4.13 37.67 -8.57
CA THR A 244 3.92 38.78 -7.64
C THR A 244 3.31 39.99 -8.30
N GLU A 245 2.48 40.71 -7.57
CA GLU A 245 1.89 41.98 -7.96
C GLU A 245 2.46 43.09 -7.07
N GLY A 246 2.90 44.20 -7.69
CA GLY A 246 3.55 45.31 -6.99
C GLY A 246 5.08 45.17 -6.89
N ALA A 247 5.74 46.20 -6.38
CA ALA A 247 7.16 46.22 -6.14
C ALA A 247 7.54 45.40 -4.89
N GLY A 248 8.75 44.85 -4.89
CA GLY A 248 9.28 44.08 -3.77
C GLY A 248 9.66 42.65 -4.16
N ASN A 249 10.39 42.02 -3.26
CA ASN A 249 10.80 40.64 -3.44
C ASN A 249 9.82 39.70 -2.74
N PHE A 250 9.53 38.57 -3.37
CA PHE A 250 8.95 37.43 -2.66
C PHE A 250 10.11 36.60 -2.07
N VAL A 251 10.09 36.44 -0.77
CA VAL A 251 11.15 35.71 -0.06
C VAL A 251 10.61 34.56 0.75
N VAL A 252 11.41 33.51 0.85
CA VAL A 252 11.08 32.31 1.63
C VAL A 252 12.19 32.08 2.65
N ASN A 253 11.80 31.57 3.82
CA ASN A 253 12.63 31.27 4.99
C ASN A 253 13.27 32.49 5.67
N ARG A 254 12.82 33.68 5.32
CA ARG A 254 13.20 34.95 5.96
C ARG A 254 12.13 36.01 5.81
N THR A 255 12.31 37.16 6.46
CA THR A 255 11.60 38.38 6.14
C THR A 255 12.28 39.13 4.97
N GLU A 256 11.59 40.03 4.32
CA GLU A 256 12.17 40.81 3.24
C GLU A 256 13.29 41.74 3.73
N ASP A 257 13.11 42.40 4.89
CA ASP A 257 14.09 43.26 5.54
C ASP A 257 15.39 42.54 5.92
N ASP A 258 15.31 41.23 6.21
CA ASP A 258 16.44 40.37 6.55
C ASP A 258 17.36 40.94 7.66
N GLY A 259 16.80 41.62 8.64
CA GLY A 259 17.59 42.21 9.73
C GLY A 259 18.39 41.18 10.51
N ASN A 260 19.69 41.46 10.68
CA ASN A 260 20.58 40.56 11.42
C ASN A 260 20.67 40.98 12.89
N ASN A 261 19.63 40.65 13.66
CA ASN A 261 19.59 40.90 15.11
C ASN A 261 18.79 39.81 15.81
N GLY A 262 18.75 39.82 17.12
CA GLY A 262 18.09 38.80 17.95
C GLY A 262 16.54 38.82 17.96
N ASN A 263 15.90 39.66 17.15
CA ASN A 263 14.46 39.73 17.08
C ASN A 263 13.88 38.50 16.39
N ILE A 264 12.88 37.87 16.99
CA ILE A 264 12.25 36.63 16.52
C ILE A 264 11.63 36.78 15.12
N TYR A 265 11.17 37.94 14.73
CA TYR A 265 10.60 38.13 13.39
C TYR A 265 11.65 38.11 12.26
N TYR A 266 12.96 38.25 12.55
CA TYR A 266 14.04 38.00 11.61
C TYR A 266 14.53 36.54 11.62
N ALA A 267 13.95 35.67 12.46
CA ALA A 267 14.35 34.27 12.51
C ALA A 267 14.23 33.59 11.15
N ARG A 268 15.19 32.75 10.86
CA ARG A 268 15.17 31.86 9.69
C ARG A 268 14.18 30.73 9.90
N ALA A 269 13.56 30.30 8.83
CA ALA A 269 12.61 29.19 8.83
C ALA A 269 13.08 28.07 7.90
N PHE A 270 12.31 27.02 7.82
CA PHE A 270 12.54 25.83 7.04
C PHE A 270 11.28 25.50 6.23
N SER A 271 11.45 25.11 4.99
CA SER A 271 10.35 24.80 4.08
C SER A 271 10.49 23.42 3.49
N THR A 272 9.37 22.81 3.14
CA THR A 272 9.33 21.48 2.53
C THR A 272 8.33 21.44 1.39
N ILE A 273 8.59 20.56 0.43
CA ILE A 273 7.60 20.07 -0.51
C ILE A 273 7.64 18.54 -0.51
N THR A 274 6.51 17.91 -0.31
CA THR A 274 6.38 16.46 -0.19
C THR A 274 5.45 15.93 -1.26
N ALA A 275 5.83 14.83 -1.90
CA ALA A 275 4.98 14.04 -2.78
C ALA A 275 4.78 12.65 -2.17
N MET A 276 3.54 12.20 -2.11
CA MET A 276 3.16 10.86 -1.63
C MET A 276 2.45 10.12 -2.75
N GLU A 277 2.96 8.93 -3.10
CA GLU A 277 2.26 8.02 -3.99
C GLU A 277 1.14 7.32 -3.19
N VAL A 278 -0.09 7.47 -3.65
CA VAL A 278 -1.27 6.87 -3.05
C VAL A 278 -1.85 5.86 -4.03
N SER A 279 -2.07 4.63 -3.60
CA SER A 279 -2.70 3.61 -4.46
C SER A 279 -4.06 4.08 -4.96
N ALA A 280 -4.40 3.71 -6.19
CA ALA A 280 -5.71 3.96 -6.79
C ALA A 280 -6.86 3.32 -6.01
#